data_80f58d635dc40952f1b7f807069b43dc
#
_entry.id   80f58d635dc40952f1b7f807069b43dc
#
_cell.length_a   1.000
_cell.length_b   1.000
_cell.length_c   1.000
_cell.angle_alpha   90.00
_cell.angle_beta   90.00
_cell.angle_gamma   90.00
#
_symmetry.space_group_name_H-M   'P 1'
#
loop_
_entity.id
_entity.type
_entity.pdbx_description
1 polymer ?
#
loop_
_entity_poly.entity_id
_entity_poly.type
_entity_poly.pdbx_seq_one_letter_code
_entity_poly.pdbx_strand_id
1 'polypeptide(L)'
;MQTRRDFLNQFMATGLSLQQVSELIRKKSASPVELTQECLKRIEKLNPSLNAYITVMSEQALAQARQLEAERQSGKWRGPLHGIPIGLKDLIDTAGVRTTAASAIFADRVPSEDAEVVRRLKAAGAVLVGKLNMHEFAYGATSVPSHYGPVHNPWKLDRIAGGSSGGSAAAVAADLCYGALGSDTGGSIRQPSAYCGIVGLKPTYGRVSTRGVIPLSWSLDHIGPMCRSVADTALLLGAIAGYDPLETTSVDAPVPDYTHALHTKVSGLRLGIPRALFFDQLDPEIAAAVDKAIDVLGKLTSAPREVRLPPFENLPVLAAEAYAYHLPYLSRSPELYQALTRGRLEGGAKITAAAYIQGRRELDHLRRAVLETFATTDLLVTPTTPFPPSTIEDAKREGPPAGSPSSLRNTSPFDVYGLPTISLPCGFTSSGLPIGVQISGPPFGESQVLALAHAYEQATDWHTRRPELAV
;
A
#
# COMPACT_ATOMS: atom_id res chain seq x y z
N MET A 1 -33.69 -23.07 10.28
CA MET A 1 -32.72 -23.13 9.17
C MET A 1 -32.20 -21.71 8.98
N GLN A 2 -30.93 -21.48 9.28
CA GLN A 2 -30.26 -20.19 9.01
C GLN A 2 -30.25 -19.99 7.48
N THR A 3 -30.76 -18.86 7.01
CA THR A 3 -30.80 -18.64 5.55
C THR A 3 -29.36 -18.42 5.05
N ARG A 4 -29.08 -18.72 3.79
CA ARG A 4 -27.82 -18.43 3.14
C ARG A 4 -27.43 -16.95 3.29
N ARG A 5 -28.41 -16.07 3.34
CA ARG A 5 -28.28 -14.64 3.53
C ARG A 5 -27.89 -14.29 4.97
N ASP A 6 -28.45 -14.97 5.98
CA ASP A 6 -28.07 -14.79 7.40
C ASP A 6 -26.64 -15.27 7.64
N PHE A 7 -26.26 -16.36 6.99
CA PHE A 7 -24.89 -16.88 6.99
C PHE A 7 -23.90 -15.87 6.40
N LEU A 8 -24.19 -15.26 5.25
CA LEU A 8 -23.36 -14.23 4.62
C LEU A 8 -23.30 -12.94 5.46
N ASN A 9 -24.42 -12.47 6.00
CA ASN A 9 -24.43 -11.31 6.90
C ASN A 9 -23.60 -11.57 8.16
N GLN A 10 -23.67 -12.76 8.73
CA GLN A 10 -22.85 -13.19 9.86
C GLN A 10 -21.35 -13.28 9.46
N PHE A 11 -21.05 -13.77 8.25
CA PHE A 11 -19.69 -13.90 7.73
C PHE A 11 -19.04 -12.53 7.44
N MET A 12 -19.76 -11.57 6.88
CA MET A 12 -19.24 -10.21 6.65
C MET A 12 -19.08 -9.44 7.97
N ALA A 13 -19.95 -9.73 8.96
CA ALA A 13 -19.80 -9.22 10.32
C ALA A 13 -18.58 -9.84 11.05
N THR A 14 -18.05 -10.99 10.61
CA THR A 14 -16.91 -11.69 11.22
C THR A 14 -15.56 -11.31 10.64
N GLY A 15 -15.49 -10.43 9.62
CA GLY A 15 -14.23 -9.92 9.06
C GLY A 15 -13.36 -10.99 8.41
N LEU A 16 -13.94 -11.84 7.54
CA LEU A 16 -13.20 -12.88 6.81
C LEU A 16 -12.07 -12.32 5.97
N SER A 17 -10.95 -13.06 5.94
CA SER A 17 -9.84 -12.77 5.05
C SER A 17 -10.18 -13.07 3.58
N LEU A 18 -9.44 -12.47 2.65
CA LEU A 18 -9.52 -12.77 1.22
C LEU A 18 -9.35 -14.30 0.98
N GLN A 19 -8.38 -14.91 1.65
CA GLN A 19 -8.12 -16.35 1.53
C GLN A 19 -9.34 -17.20 1.96
N GLN A 20 -9.96 -16.87 3.08
CA GLN A 20 -11.14 -17.57 3.57
C GLN A 20 -12.33 -17.44 2.61
N VAL A 21 -12.56 -16.22 2.10
CA VAL A 21 -13.63 -15.96 1.13
C VAL A 21 -13.36 -16.67 -0.20
N SER A 22 -12.12 -16.71 -0.66
CA SER A 22 -11.70 -17.46 -1.85
C SER A 22 -12.08 -18.96 -1.74
N GLU A 23 -11.79 -19.58 -0.59
CA GLU A 23 -12.16 -20.97 -0.33
C GLU A 23 -13.69 -21.18 -0.31
N LEU A 24 -14.46 -20.23 0.25
CA LEU A 24 -15.92 -20.30 0.22
C LEU A 24 -16.47 -20.22 -1.21
N ILE A 25 -15.93 -19.34 -2.05
CA ILE A 25 -16.28 -19.26 -3.47
C ILE A 25 -15.91 -20.58 -4.17
N ARG A 26 -14.72 -21.09 -3.96
CA ARG A 26 -14.25 -22.35 -4.55
C ARG A 26 -15.18 -23.53 -4.21
N LYS A 27 -15.61 -23.62 -2.95
CA LYS A 27 -16.54 -24.64 -2.44
C LYS A 27 -18.02 -24.41 -2.79
N LYS A 28 -18.36 -23.35 -3.53
CA LYS A 28 -19.72 -22.96 -3.88
C LYS A 28 -20.58 -22.55 -2.65
N SER A 29 -19.95 -22.18 -1.56
CA SER A 29 -20.62 -21.73 -0.32
C SER A 29 -20.83 -20.21 -0.29
N ALA A 30 -20.12 -19.44 -1.12
CA ALA A 30 -20.30 -18.00 -1.31
C ALA A 30 -20.41 -17.67 -2.80
N SER A 31 -21.13 -16.59 -3.14
CA SER A 31 -21.31 -16.07 -4.49
C SER A 31 -20.48 -14.82 -4.71
N PRO A 32 -19.68 -14.73 -5.82
CA PRO A 32 -19.04 -13.47 -6.21
C PRO A 32 -20.01 -12.29 -6.29
N VAL A 33 -21.25 -12.53 -6.75
CA VAL A 33 -22.28 -11.48 -6.88
C VAL A 33 -22.71 -10.97 -5.50
N GLU A 34 -23.01 -11.88 -4.57
CA GLU A 34 -23.43 -11.51 -3.19
C GLU A 34 -22.31 -10.74 -2.46
N LEU A 35 -21.05 -11.20 -2.58
CA LEU A 35 -19.90 -10.52 -1.98
C LEU A 35 -19.70 -9.11 -2.54
N THR A 36 -19.84 -8.97 -3.87
CA THR A 36 -19.73 -7.66 -4.53
C THR A 36 -20.86 -6.73 -4.10
N GLN A 37 -22.08 -7.22 -4.02
CA GLN A 37 -23.24 -6.47 -3.53
C GLN A 37 -23.03 -5.96 -2.11
N GLU A 38 -22.52 -6.81 -1.22
CA GLU A 38 -22.28 -6.41 0.17
C GLU A 38 -21.14 -5.36 0.27
N CYS A 39 -20.05 -5.51 -0.48
CA CYS A 39 -19.02 -4.46 -0.56
C CYS A 39 -19.62 -3.13 -1.05
N LEU A 40 -20.41 -3.14 -2.12
CA LEU A 40 -21.04 -1.93 -2.67
C LEU A 40 -21.99 -1.26 -1.68
N LYS A 41 -22.78 -2.03 -0.95
CA LYS A 41 -23.68 -1.54 0.11
C LYS A 41 -22.89 -0.90 1.26
N ARG A 42 -21.77 -1.51 1.68
CA ARG A 42 -20.89 -0.92 2.70
C ARG A 42 -20.22 0.35 2.20
N ILE A 43 -19.79 0.39 0.94
CA ILE A 43 -19.26 1.60 0.31
C ILE A 43 -20.31 2.71 0.33
N GLU A 44 -21.53 2.44 -0.10
CA GLU A 44 -22.64 3.42 -0.09
C GLU A 44 -22.85 4.01 1.31
N LYS A 45 -22.81 3.17 2.34
CA LYS A 45 -23.05 3.59 3.73
C LYS A 45 -21.88 4.35 4.35
N LEU A 46 -20.65 3.90 4.17
CA LEU A 46 -19.48 4.39 4.91
C LEU A 46 -18.64 5.40 4.12
N ASN A 47 -18.67 5.38 2.78
CA ASN A 47 -17.84 6.28 1.98
C ASN A 47 -18.17 7.78 2.20
N PRO A 48 -19.42 8.20 2.48
CA PRO A 48 -19.69 9.61 2.82
C PRO A 48 -18.90 10.12 4.03
N SER A 49 -18.58 9.26 5.00
CA SER A 49 -17.80 9.62 6.19
C SER A 49 -16.29 9.43 6.00
N LEU A 50 -15.88 8.44 5.20
CA LEU A 50 -14.48 8.06 5.01
C LEU A 50 -13.82 8.77 3.82
N ASN A 51 -14.61 9.08 2.79
CA ASN A 51 -14.15 9.62 1.51
C ASN A 51 -13.02 8.78 0.88
N ALA A 52 -13.13 7.44 1.02
CA ALA A 52 -12.14 6.49 0.55
C ALA A 52 -12.22 6.21 -0.96
N TYR A 53 -13.40 6.33 -1.57
CA TYR A 53 -13.62 6.15 -3.02
C TYR A 53 -13.94 7.45 -3.71
N ILE A 54 -13.29 7.69 -4.87
CA ILE A 54 -13.63 8.76 -5.82
C ILE A 54 -14.68 8.27 -6.83
N THR A 55 -14.47 7.06 -7.35
CA THR A 55 -15.36 6.46 -8.35
C THR A 55 -15.70 5.03 -7.92
N VAL A 56 -17.00 4.75 -7.77
CA VAL A 56 -17.51 3.40 -7.48
C VAL A 56 -17.98 2.78 -8.80
N MET A 57 -17.51 1.57 -9.11
CA MET A 57 -17.76 0.87 -10.39
C MET A 57 -18.91 -0.14 -10.26
N SER A 58 -20.05 0.25 -9.69
CA SER A 58 -21.12 -0.66 -9.27
C SER A 58 -21.61 -1.57 -10.40
N GLU A 59 -21.92 -1.02 -11.57
CA GLU A 59 -22.46 -1.79 -12.71
C GLU A 59 -21.41 -2.74 -13.28
N GLN A 60 -20.19 -2.23 -13.52
CA GLN A 60 -19.07 -3.02 -14.05
C GLN A 60 -18.68 -4.14 -13.06
N ALA A 61 -18.60 -3.84 -11.76
CA ALA A 61 -18.26 -4.82 -10.72
C ALA A 61 -19.29 -5.94 -10.66
N LEU A 62 -20.60 -5.62 -10.69
CA LEU A 62 -21.66 -6.62 -10.70
C LEU A 62 -21.67 -7.44 -12.00
N ALA A 63 -21.38 -6.83 -13.15
CA ALA A 63 -21.26 -7.56 -14.43
C ALA A 63 -20.08 -8.54 -14.39
N GLN A 64 -18.89 -8.11 -13.90
CA GLN A 64 -17.73 -8.99 -13.70
C GLN A 64 -18.06 -10.13 -12.72
N ALA A 65 -18.71 -9.82 -11.59
CA ALA A 65 -19.07 -10.82 -10.59
C ALA A 65 -20.02 -11.89 -11.16
N ARG A 66 -21.04 -11.50 -11.94
CA ARG A 66 -21.95 -12.44 -12.63
C ARG A 66 -21.22 -13.32 -13.64
N GLN A 67 -20.32 -12.75 -14.43
CA GLN A 67 -19.49 -13.53 -15.37
C GLN A 67 -18.64 -14.58 -14.62
N LEU A 68 -17.95 -14.17 -13.55
CA LEU A 68 -17.08 -15.06 -12.77
C LEU A 68 -17.90 -16.14 -12.03
N GLU A 69 -19.08 -15.81 -11.55
CA GLU A 69 -19.99 -16.80 -10.98
C GLU A 69 -20.40 -17.86 -12.01
N ALA A 70 -20.75 -17.45 -13.23
CA ALA A 70 -21.07 -18.38 -14.33
C ALA A 70 -19.86 -19.24 -14.74
N GLU A 71 -18.66 -18.67 -14.83
CA GLU A 71 -17.41 -19.40 -15.07
C GLU A 71 -17.20 -20.49 -14.01
N ARG A 72 -17.36 -20.13 -12.72
CA ARG A 72 -17.20 -21.07 -11.64
C ARG A 72 -18.28 -22.18 -11.66
N GLN A 73 -19.53 -21.84 -12.00
CA GLN A 73 -20.59 -22.84 -12.15
C GLN A 73 -20.29 -23.87 -13.25
N SER A 74 -19.66 -23.42 -14.35
CA SER A 74 -19.20 -24.26 -15.45
C SER A 74 -17.88 -25.01 -15.17
N GLY A 75 -17.30 -24.88 -13.96
CA GLY A 75 -16.07 -25.55 -13.56
C GLY A 75 -14.78 -24.77 -13.85
N LYS A 76 -14.85 -23.57 -14.41
CA LYS A 76 -13.68 -22.71 -14.65
C LYS A 76 -13.33 -21.94 -13.39
N TRP A 77 -12.10 -22.13 -12.93
CA TRP A 77 -11.50 -21.44 -11.76
C TRP A 77 -10.22 -20.72 -12.17
N ARG A 78 -10.16 -19.41 -11.97
CA ARG A 78 -9.01 -18.58 -12.37
C ARG A 78 -7.92 -18.47 -11.30
N GLY A 79 -8.19 -18.98 -10.09
CA GLY A 79 -7.27 -18.90 -8.97
C GLY A 79 -7.88 -18.17 -7.74
N PRO A 80 -7.05 -17.93 -6.71
CA PRO A 80 -7.55 -17.43 -5.41
C PRO A 80 -8.26 -16.06 -5.45
N LEU A 81 -8.03 -15.25 -6.48
CA LEU A 81 -8.72 -13.95 -6.63
C LEU A 81 -10.04 -14.04 -7.40
N HIS A 82 -10.45 -15.23 -7.84
CA HIS A 82 -11.67 -15.43 -8.62
C HIS A 82 -12.92 -14.96 -7.86
N GLY A 83 -13.52 -13.86 -8.32
CA GLY A 83 -14.72 -13.27 -7.73
C GLY A 83 -14.48 -12.39 -6.50
N ILE A 84 -13.22 -12.05 -6.17
CA ILE A 84 -12.86 -11.24 -5.00
C ILE A 84 -12.90 -9.75 -5.33
N PRO A 85 -13.66 -8.93 -4.56
CA PRO A 85 -13.70 -7.47 -4.68
C PRO A 85 -12.40 -6.79 -4.29
N ILE A 86 -11.77 -6.05 -5.24
CA ILE A 86 -10.49 -5.34 -5.07
C ILE A 86 -10.66 -3.87 -5.45
N GLY A 87 -10.06 -2.97 -4.64
CA GLY A 87 -9.99 -1.53 -4.90
C GLY A 87 -8.68 -1.12 -5.57
N LEU A 88 -8.72 -0.07 -6.39
CA LEU A 88 -7.55 0.45 -7.09
C LEU A 88 -7.30 1.91 -6.73
N LYS A 89 -6.08 2.26 -6.29
CA LYS A 89 -5.69 3.67 -6.13
C LYS A 89 -5.92 4.44 -7.43
N ASP A 90 -6.43 5.66 -7.34
CA ASP A 90 -6.94 6.42 -8.50
C ASP A 90 -5.87 6.98 -9.45
N LEU A 91 -4.66 6.48 -9.37
CA LEU A 91 -3.60 6.71 -10.36
C LEU A 91 -3.35 5.49 -11.27
N ILE A 92 -4.03 4.35 -11.02
CA ILE A 92 -3.88 3.11 -11.78
C ILE A 92 -4.90 3.11 -12.91
N ASP A 93 -4.45 3.21 -14.15
CA ASP A 93 -5.30 3.28 -15.33
C ASP A 93 -6.17 2.02 -15.47
N THR A 94 -7.45 2.27 -15.70
CA THR A 94 -8.45 1.22 -15.91
C THR A 94 -9.27 1.63 -17.15
N ALA A 95 -9.20 0.82 -18.20
CA ALA A 95 -9.84 1.14 -19.48
C ALA A 95 -11.34 1.44 -19.33
N GLY A 96 -11.77 2.58 -19.85
CA GLY A 96 -13.16 3.03 -19.78
C GLY A 96 -13.62 3.52 -18.40
N VAL A 97 -12.70 3.66 -17.42
CA VAL A 97 -13.02 4.13 -16.07
C VAL A 97 -12.23 5.41 -15.76
N ARG A 98 -12.93 6.43 -15.31
CA ARG A 98 -12.33 7.70 -14.89
C ARG A 98 -11.19 7.47 -13.90
N THR A 99 -10.01 8.04 -14.21
CA THR A 99 -8.77 7.92 -13.43
C THR A 99 -8.13 9.28 -13.31
N THR A 100 -8.20 9.90 -12.13
CA THR A 100 -7.98 11.33 -11.92
C THR A 100 -6.72 11.69 -11.17
N ALA A 101 -6.05 10.71 -10.53
CA ALA A 101 -4.97 10.95 -9.57
C ALA A 101 -5.36 11.96 -8.46
N ALA A 102 -6.64 12.01 -8.11
CA ALA A 102 -7.26 12.93 -7.15
C ALA A 102 -7.06 14.43 -7.49
N SER A 103 -6.90 14.77 -8.79
CA SER A 103 -6.64 16.11 -9.28
C SER A 103 -7.72 16.60 -10.23
N ALA A 104 -7.99 17.93 -10.21
CA ALA A 104 -8.82 18.60 -11.20
C ALA A 104 -8.19 18.60 -12.60
N ILE A 105 -6.86 18.48 -12.71
CA ILE A 105 -6.13 18.34 -13.99
C ILE A 105 -6.66 17.15 -14.82
N PHE A 106 -7.03 16.06 -14.15
CA PHE A 106 -7.50 14.83 -14.79
C PHE A 106 -8.95 14.48 -14.40
N ALA A 107 -9.76 15.47 -14.00
CA ALA A 107 -11.14 15.25 -13.54
C ALA A 107 -12.00 14.42 -14.51
N ASP A 108 -11.80 14.62 -15.82
CA ASP A 108 -12.56 13.96 -16.88
C ASP A 108 -11.73 12.92 -17.67
N ARG A 109 -10.51 12.60 -17.18
CA ARG A 109 -9.62 11.67 -17.87
C ARG A 109 -10.13 10.23 -17.76
N VAL A 110 -10.40 9.62 -18.91
CA VAL A 110 -10.77 8.20 -19.04
C VAL A 110 -9.72 7.51 -19.92
N PRO A 111 -8.88 6.63 -19.36
CA PRO A 111 -7.89 5.89 -20.13
C PRO A 111 -8.54 4.90 -21.08
N SER A 112 -7.90 4.66 -22.24
CA SER A 112 -8.33 3.68 -23.25
C SER A 112 -7.80 2.27 -22.98
N GLU A 113 -6.75 2.17 -22.14
CA GLU A 113 -6.07 0.91 -21.85
C GLU A 113 -5.98 0.66 -20.34
N ASP A 114 -5.90 -0.61 -19.96
CA ASP A 114 -5.63 -1.02 -18.60
C ASP A 114 -4.12 -0.91 -18.28
N ALA A 115 -3.79 -0.47 -17.07
CA ALA A 115 -2.47 -0.70 -16.51
C ALA A 115 -2.15 -2.21 -16.44
N GLU A 116 -0.88 -2.59 -16.53
CA GLU A 116 -0.49 -4.01 -16.50
C GLU A 116 -1.01 -4.74 -15.25
N VAL A 117 -0.96 -4.11 -14.09
CA VAL A 117 -1.51 -4.69 -12.85
C VAL A 117 -3.01 -4.91 -12.92
N VAL A 118 -3.76 -4.05 -13.63
CA VAL A 118 -5.21 -4.22 -13.85
C VAL A 118 -5.48 -5.38 -14.78
N ARG A 119 -4.71 -5.51 -15.86
CA ARG A 119 -4.80 -6.64 -16.78
C ARG A 119 -4.56 -7.98 -16.07
N ARG A 120 -3.54 -8.03 -15.19
CA ARG A 120 -3.22 -9.22 -14.38
C ARG A 120 -4.31 -9.54 -13.37
N LEU A 121 -4.84 -8.55 -12.65
CA LEU A 121 -5.97 -8.75 -11.73
C LEU A 121 -7.20 -9.29 -12.44
N LYS A 122 -7.58 -8.74 -13.60
CA LYS A 122 -8.70 -9.24 -14.43
C LYS A 122 -8.44 -10.69 -14.89
N ALA A 123 -7.22 -11.03 -15.28
CA ALA A 123 -6.85 -12.38 -15.65
C ALA A 123 -6.97 -13.36 -14.48
N ALA A 124 -6.59 -12.94 -13.27
CA ALA A 124 -6.74 -13.71 -12.03
C ALA A 124 -8.19 -13.80 -11.53
N GLY A 125 -9.12 -13.07 -12.16
CA GLY A 125 -10.55 -13.10 -11.82
C GLY A 125 -10.96 -12.17 -10.68
N ALA A 126 -10.18 -11.15 -10.36
CA ALA A 126 -10.59 -10.13 -9.40
C ALA A 126 -11.77 -9.30 -9.92
N VAL A 127 -12.67 -8.89 -9.02
CA VAL A 127 -13.74 -7.93 -9.29
C VAL A 127 -13.28 -6.54 -8.88
N LEU A 128 -13.22 -5.60 -9.83
CA LEU A 128 -12.77 -4.24 -9.56
C LEU A 128 -13.95 -3.38 -9.09
N VAL A 129 -13.95 -2.94 -7.82
CA VAL A 129 -15.10 -2.25 -7.22
C VAL A 129 -15.00 -0.72 -7.30
N GLY A 130 -13.83 -0.16 -7.56
CA GLY A 130 -13.72 1.30 -7.71
C GLY A 130 -12.31 1.85 -7.62
N LYS A 131 -12.25 3.19 -7.77
CA LYS A 131 -11.04 4.01 -7.74
C LYS A 131 -10.97 4.72 -6.39
N LEU A 132 -9.87 4.50 -5.68
CA LEU A 132 -9.66 4.92 -4.30
C LEU A 132 -8.97 6.28 -4.22
N ASN A 133 -9.48 7.14 -3.36
CA ASN A 133 -8.98 8.48 -3.12
C ASN A 133 -7.53 8.45 -2.60
N MET A 134 -6.81 9.53 -2.86
CA MET A 134 -5.37 9.60 -2.62
C MET A 134 -4.91 11.04 -2.43
N HIS A 135 -3.69 11.25 -1.97
CA HIS A 135 -3.04 12.54 -2.09
C HIS A 135 -2.84 12.87 -3.57
N GLU A 136 -3.15 14.08 -3.97
CA GLU A 136 -3.08 14.53 -5.37
C GLU A 136 -1.73 14.15 -6.00
N PHE A 137 -1.78 13.44 -7.15
CA PHE A 137 -0.62 12.93 -7.89
C PHE A 137 0.39 12.15 -7.05
N ALA A 138 -0.05 11.51 -5.97
CA ALA A 138 0.78 10.78 -5.02
C ALA A 138 1.88 11.64 -4.32
N TYR A 139 1.89 12.97 -4.52
CA TYR A 139 2.96 13.83 -4.04
C TYR A 139 2.74 14.34 -2.62
N GLY A 140 2.50 13.44 -1.70
CA GLY A 140 2.38 13.74 -0.26
C GLY A 140 1.92 12.56 0.59
N ALA A 141 1.94 12.75 1.91
CA ALA A 141 1.81 11.69 2.90
C ALA A 141 0.53 11.76 3.74
N THR A 142 -0.46 12.58 3.37
CA THR A 142 -1.63 12.83 4.23
C THR A 142 -2.96 12.45 3.62
N SER A 143 -3.07 12.42 2.28
CA SER A 143 -4.34 12.31 1.51
C SER A 143 -5.37 13.40 1.92
N VAL A 144 -4.89 14.58 2.33
CA VAL A 144 -5.70 15.78 2.60
C VAL A 144 -5.80 16.65 1.36
N PRO A 145 -4.68 17.03 0.69
CA PRO A 145 -4.75 17.62 -0.65
C PRO A 145 -5.27 16.60 -1.65
N SER A 146 -6.54 16.78 -2.02
CA SER A 146 -7.28 16.02 -3.03
C SER A 146 -8.39 16.90 -3.56
N HIS A 147 -8.61 16.91 -4.87
CA HIS A 147 -9.75 17.62 -5.48
C HIS A 147 -11.10 17.15 -4.94
N TYR A 148 -11.14 15.90 -4.46
CA TYR A 148 -12.36 15.25 -3.92
C TYR A 148 -12.47 15.35 -2.40
N GLY A 149 -11.59 16.12 -1.73
CA GLY A 149 -11.56 16.26 -0.28
C GLY A 149 -10.69 15.20 0.43
N PRO A 150 -10.47 15.39 1.75
CA PRO A 150 -9.58 14.55 2.55
C PRO A 150 -10.12 13.13 2.73
N VAL A 151 -9.21 12.17 2.87
CA VAL A 151 -9.52 10.81 3.32
C VAL A 151 -9.47 10.77 4.85
N HIS A 152 -10.52 10.25 5.47
CA HIS A 152 -10.65 10.12 6.92
C HIS A 152 -10.15 8.76 7.41
N ASN A 153 -9.47 8.75 8.56
CA ASN A 153 -8.99 7.52 9.18
C ASN A 153 -10.17 6.75 9.81
N PRO A 154 -10.38 5.47 9.48
CA PRO A 154 -11.49 4.68 10.03
C PRO A 154 -11.46 4.51 11.55
N TRP A 155 -10.30 4.61 12.20
CA TRP A 155 -10.17 4.53 13.66
C TRP A 155 -10.58 5.82 14.36
N LYS A 156 -10.33 6.98 13.72
CA LYS A 156 -10.73 8.31 14.18
C LYS A 156 -10.92 9.24 13.00
N LEU A 157 -12.16 9.64 12.75
CA LEU A 157 -12.55 10.40 11.55
C LEU A 157 -11.93 11.80 11.46
N ASP A 158 -11.44 12.36 12.57
CA ASP A 158 -10.72 13.63 12.61
C ASP A 158 -9.22 13.51 12.26
N ARG A 159 -8.72 12.28 12.05
CA ARG A 159 -7.32 11.97 11.76
C ARG A 159 -7.10 11.64 10.28
N ILE A 160 -5.88 11.90 9.81
CA ILE A 160 -5.48 11.49 8.46
C ILE A 160 -5.41 9.96 8.36
N ALA A 161 -5.79 9.42 7.21
CA ALA A 161 -5.57 8.00 6.90
C ALA A 161 -4.12 7.71 6.46
N GLY A 162 -3.29 8.75 6.40
CA GLY A 162 -1.98 8.67 5.77
C GLY A 162 -2.06 8.84 4.25
N GLY A 163 -0.94 8.68 3.59
CA GLY A 163 -0.87 8.88 2.14
C GLY A 163 0.49 8.47 1.54
N SER A 164 0.49 8.49 0.23
CA SER A 164 -0.56 8.97 -0.67
C SER A 164 -1.69 7.96 -0.94
N SER A 165 -1.62 6.69 -0.51
CA SER A 165 -2.66 5.66 -0.72
C SER A 165 -3.65 5.61 0.45
N GLY A 166 -4.10 6.78 0.96
CA GLY A 166 -4.99 6.85 2.12
C GLY A 166 -6.34 6.18 1.89
N GLY A 167 -6.95 6.39 0.72
CA GLY A 167 -8.21 5.73 0.36
C GLY A 167 -8.09 4.21 0.30
N SER A 168 -6.94 3.68 -0.21
CA SER A 168 -6.68 2.24 -0.23
C SER A 168 -6.60 1.67 1.19
N ALA A 169 -5.89 2.35 2.09
CA ALA A 169 -5.79 1.93 3.49
C ALA A 169 -7.14 2.01 4.21
N ALA A 170 -7.84 3.13 4.07
CA ALA A 170 -9.14 3.34 4.72
C ALA A 170 -10.19 2.34 4.22
N ALA A 171 -10.23 2.07 2.92
CA ALA A 171 -11.19 1.12 2.34
C ALA A 171 -10.97 -0.31 2.87
N VAL A 172 -9.71 -0.78 2.91
CA VAL A 172 -9.37 -2.10 3.47
C VAL A 172 -9.65 -2.14 4.97
N ALA A 173 -9.27 -1.11 5.73
CA ALA A 173 -9.51 -1.02 7.16
C ALA A 173 -11.00 -1.01 7.53
N ALA A 174 -11.87 -0.50 6.69
CA ALA A 174 -13.32 -0.45 6.87
C ALA A 174 -14.08 -1.61 6.21
N ASP A 175 -13.37 -2.63 5.71
CA ASP A 175 -13.94 -3.78 4.98
C ASP A 175 -14.82 -3.38 3.78
N LEU A 176 -14.43 -2.32 3.03
CA LEU A 176 -15.11 -1.89 1.80
C LEU A 176 -14.64 -2.70 0.58
N CYS A 177 -13.55 -3.42 0.69
CA CYS A 177 -12.99 -4.39 -0.25
C CYS A 177 -12.08 -5.36 0.51
N TYR A 178 -11.78 -6.51 -0.10
CA TYR A 178 -10.92 -7.53 0.52
C TYR A 178 -9.42 -7.24 0.38
N GLY A 179 -9.07 -6.36 -0.52
CA GLY A 179 -7.72 -5.87 -0.73
C GLY A 179 -7.73 -4.68 -1.68
N ALA A 180 -6.64 -3.94 -1.70
CA ALA A 180 -6.48 -2.81 -2.59
C ALA A 180 -5.05 -2.75 -3.13
N LEU A 181 -4.86 -2.10 -4.29
CA LEU A 181 -3.55 -1.68 -4.74
C LEU A 181 -3.27 -0.24 -4.34
N GLY A 182 -2.05 -0.01 -3.86
CA GLY A 182 -1.47 1.29 -3.62
C GLY A 182 -0.23 1.52 -4.46
N SER A 183 0.35 2.74 -4.38
CA SER A 183 1.69 3.05 -4.86
C SER A 183 2.57 3.57 -3.73
N ASP A 184 3.88 3.34 -3.81
CA ASP A 184 4.85 3.73 -2.80
C ASP A 184 6.10 4.29 -3.47
N THR A 185 6.43 5.54 -3.18
CA THR A 185 7.58 6.27 -3.73
C THR A 185 8.49 6.77 -2.59
N GLY A 186 7.93 6.86 -1.39
CA GLY A 186 8.62 7.26 -0.17
C GLY A 186 7.96 6.70 1.09
N GLY A 187 6.97 5.79 0.94
CA GLY A 187 6.22 5.21 2.06
C GLY A 187 4.72 5.14 1.85
N SER A 188 4.24 5.46 0.64
CA SER A 188 2.82 5.69 0.39
C SER A 188 1.91 4.45 0.36
N ILE A 189 2.43 3.23 0.53
CA ILE A 189 1.72 2.01 0.90
C ILE A 189 1.86 1.79 2.41
N ARG A 190 3.09 1.84 2.92
CA ARG A 190 3.47 1.39 4.26
C ARG A 190 2.97 2.32 5.36
N GLN A 191 3.14 3.63 5.19
CA GLN A 191 2.70 4.62 6.16
C GLN A 191 1.17 4.62 6.34
N PRO A 192 0.33 4.70 5.28
CA PRO A 192 -1.11 4.63 5.46
C PRO A 192 -1.57 3.26 5.98
N SER A 193 -0.88 2.15 5.66
CA SER A 193 -1.14 0.85 6.26
C SER A 193 -0.91 0.84 7.76
N ALA A 194 0.19 1.45 8.24
CA ALA A 194 0.46 1.61 9.67
C ALA A 194 -0.63 2.45 10.36
N TYR A 195 -1.02 3.57 9.77
CA TYR A 195 -2.03 4.48 10.34
C TYR A 195 -3.45 3.91 10.36
N CYS A 196 -3.76 3.01 9.43
CA CYS A 196 -5.07 2.37 9.35
C CYS A 196 -5.11 0.94 9.93
N GLY A 197 -4.00 0.43 10.49
CA GLY A 197 -3.94 -0.87 11.15
C GLY A 197 -4.15 -2.06 10.20
N ILE A 198 -3.57 -1.98 9.01
CA ILE A 198 -3.59 -3.04 7.99
C ILE A 198 -2.17 -3.43 7.56
N VAL A 199 -2.06 -4.46 6.72
CA VAL A 199 -0.80 -4.91 6.12
C VAL A 199 -0.62 -4.26 4.76
N GLY A 200 0.57 -3.67 4.53
CA GLY A 200 0.93 -3.09 3.24
C GLY A 200 2.34 -3.48 2.82
N LEU A 201 2.49 -4.03 1.63
CA LEU A 201 3.78 -4.46 1.09
C LEU A 201 4.20 -3.58 -0.10
N LYS A 202 5.34 -2.92 0.06
CA LYS A 202 6.10 -2.34 -1.04
C LYS A 202 7.07 -3.43 -1.55
N PRO A 203 6.87 -3.99 -2.75
CA PRO A 203 7.77 -5.02 -3.27
C PRO A 203 9.15 -4.45 -3.64
N THR A 204 10.04 -5.29 -4.11
CA THR A 204 11.31 -4.89 -4.73
C THR A 204 11.05 -3.98 -5.92
N TYR A 205 11.90 -2.98 -6.13
CA TYR A 205 11.85 -2.13 -7.32
C TYR A 205 11.95 -2.99 -8.60
N GLY A 206 10.98 -2.81 -9.51
CA GLY A 206 10.87 -3.58 -10.74
C GLY A 206 10.23 -4.97 -10.61
N ARG A 207 9.78 -5.41 -9.41
CA ARG A 207 9.04 -6.68 -9.21
C ARG A 207 7.63 -6.62 -9.79
N VAL A 208 6.97 -5.47 -9.72
CA VAL A 208 5.63 -5.20 -10.23
C VAL A 208 5.71 -4.08 -11.25
N SER A 209 5.10 -4.29 -12.42
CA SER A 209 5.07 -3.27 -13.49
C SER A 209 4.32 -2.02 -13.05
N THR A 210 4.88 -0.85 -13.39
CA THR A 210 4.25 0.47 -13.23
C THR A 210 3.64 1.00 -14.53
N ARG A 211 3.67 0.22 -15.60
CA ARG A 211 3.09 0.58 -16.89
C ARG A 211 1.58 0.84 -16.78
N GLY A 212 1.15 2.00 -17.24
CA GLY A 212 -0.24 2.46 -17.14
C GLY A 212 -0.57 3.01 -15.74
N VAL A 213 0.43 3.38 -14.95
CA VAL A 213 0.26 4.09 -13.69
C VAL A 213 0.71 5.54 -13.87
N ILE A 214 -0.07 6.51 -13.42
CA ILE A 214 0.33 7.92 -13.43
C ILE A 214 1.53 8.07 -12.48
N PRO A 215 2.73 8.46 -12.98
CA PRO A 215 3.95 8.44 -12.19
C PRO A 215 4.06 9.61 -11.23
N LEU A 216 4.75 9.39 -10.11
CA LEU A 216 5.35 10.44 -9.30
C LEU A 216 6.86 10.50 -9.57
N SER A 217 7.54 9.35 -9.58
CA SER A 217 8.97 9.25 -9.89
C SER A 217 9.28 7.89 -10.50
N TRP A 218 9.63 7.85 -11.79
CA TRP A 218 9.96 6.60 -12.50
C TRP A 218 11.05 5.77 -11.82
N SER A 219 11.93 6.44 -11.08
CA SER A 219 13.06 5.81 -10.41
C SER A 219 12.73 5.23 -9.04
N LEU A 220 11.60 5.61 -8.45
CA LEU A 220 11.25 5.29 -7.06
C LEU A 220 9.85 4.69 -6.91
N ASP A 221 8.99 4.76 -7.93
CA ASP A 221 7.62 4.27 -7.85
C ASP A 221 7.55 2.75 -7.75
N HIS A 222 6.69 2.28 -6.87
CA HIS A 222 6.33 0.87 -6.68
C HIS A 222 4.80 0.76 -6.63
N ILE A 223 4.28 -0.36 -7.14
CA ILE A 223 2.89 -0.76 -6.94
C ILE A 223 2.89 -1.99 -6.04
N GLY A 224 1.98 -2.01 -5.05
CA GLY A 224 1.91 -3.14 -4.15
C GLY A 224 0.57 -3.31 -3.46
N PRO A 225 0.37 -4.48 -2.83
CA PRO A 225 -0.87 -4.86 -2.17
C PRO A 225 -1.01 -4.21 -0.79
N MET A 226 -2.25 -3.90 -0.45
CA MET A 226 -2.71 -3.45 0.86
C MET A 226 -3.90 -4.34 1.26
N CYS A 227 -3.75 -5.13 2.33
CA CYS A 227 -4.71 -6.14 2.76
C CYS A 227 -4.84 -6.18 4.28
N ARG A 228 -5.77 -7.00 4.78
CA ARG A 228 -5.96 -7.21 6.22
C ARG A 228 -4.92 -8.11 6.85
N SER A 229 -4.40 -9.09 6.10
CA SER A 229 -3.47 -10.09 6.59
C SER A 229 -2.26 -10.25 5.67
N VAL A 230 -1.20 -10.82 6.21
CA VAL A 230 0.00 -11.17 5.44
C VAL A 230 -0.32 -12.22 4.37
N ALA A 231 -1.21 -13.17 4.68
CA ALA A 231 -1.61 -14.20 3.71
C ALA A 231 -2.37 -13.60 2.52
N ASP A 232 -3.29 -12.67 2.75
CA ASP A 232 -4.01 -11.95 1.69
C ASP A 232 -3.05 -11.10 0.85
N THR A 233 -2.05 -10.48 1.51
CA THR A 233 -1.00 -9.70 0.85
C THR A 233 -0.15 -10.57 -0.08
N ALA A 234 0.21 -11.78 0.35
CA ALA A 234 0.95 -12.76 -0.46
C ALA A 234 0.16 -13.19 -1.70
N LEU A 235 -1.14 -13.48 -1.54
CA LEU A 235 -2.04 -13.83 -2.65
C LEU A 235 -2.13 -12.70 -3.67
N LEU A 236 -2.34 -11.46 -3.21
CA LEU A 236 -2.51 -10.32 -4.10
C LEU A 236 -1.17 -9.96 -4.80
N LEU A 237 -0.03 -10.06 -4.10
CA LEU A 237 1.29 -9.89 -4.71
C LEU A 237 1.53 -10.93 -5.82
N GLY A 238 1.22 -12.21 -5.56
CA GLY A 238 1.38 -13.29 -6.56
C GLY A 238 0.60 -13.04 -7.85
N ALA A 239 -0.54 -12.37 -7.76
CA ALA A 239 -1.35 -12.04 -8.92
C ALA A 239 -0.80 -10.88 -9.77
N ILE A 240 -0.04 -9.94 -9.18
CA ILE A 240 0.42 -8.72 -9.87
C ILE A 240 1.93 -8.72 -10.18
N ALA A 241 2.72 -9.55 -9.49
CA ALA A 241 4.18 -9.66 -9.69
C ALA A 241 4.53 -10.31 -11.03
N GLY A 242 5.72 -9.97 -11.54
CA GLY A 242 6.31 -10.63 -12.74
C GLY A 242 6.76 -9.64 -13.80
N TYR A 243 7.60 -10.14 -14.69
CA TYR A 243 8.21 -9.37 -15.75
C TYR A 243 7.18 -8.80 -16.75
N ASP A 244 7.36 -7.55 -17.10
CA ASP A 244 6.64 -6.85 -18.17
C ASP A 244 7.68 -6.31 -19.18
N PRO A 245 7.78 -6.90 -20.39
CA PRO A 245 8.78 -6.49 -21.38
C PRO A 245 8.54 -5.07 -21.93
N LEU A 246 7.38 -4.47 -21.67
CA LEU A 246 7.02 -3.11 -22.11
C LEU A 246 7.29 -2.06 -21.01
N GLU A 247 7.72 -2.47 -19.82
CA GLU A 247 8.07 -1.56 -18.72
C GLU A 247 9.58 -1.53 -18.52
N THR A 248 10.18 -0.35 -18.68
CA THR A 248 11.64 -0.17 -18.65
C THR A 248 12.29 -0.49 -17.30
N THR A 249 11.53 -0.40 -16.22
CA THR A 249 12.01 -0.68 -14.86
C THR A 249 11.74 -2.12 -14.43
N SER A 250 10.97 -2.88 -15.20
CA SER A 250 10.61 -4.25 -14.86
C SER A 250 11.81 -5.19 -14.96
N VAL A 251 11.98 -6.04 -13.95
CA VAL A 251 13.10 -6.98 -13.86
C VAL A 251 12.62 -8.40 -14.18
N ASP A 252 13.32 -9.07 -15.10
CA ASP A 252 13.06 -10.48 -15.40
C ASP A 252 13.66 -11.37 -14.30
N ALA A 253 12.86 -11.55 -13.24
CA ALA A 253 13.19 -12.41 -12.12
C ALA A 253 12.03 -13.36 -11.83
N PRO A 254 12.32 -14.64 -11.47
CA PRO A 254 11.29 -15.61 -11.13
C PRO A 254 10.31 -15.11 -10.08
N VAL A 255 9.02 -15.41 -10.26
CA VAL A 255 7.98 -15.11 -9.25
C VAL A 255 7.76 -16.40 -8.46
N PRO A 256 8.15 -16.45 -7.17
CA PRO A 256 7.90 -17.61 -6.34
C PRO A 256 6.42 -17.73 -5.96
N ASP A 257 6.01 -18.90 -5.48
CA ASP A 257 4.73 -19.04 -4.78
C ASP A 257 4.84 -18.40 -3.38
N TYR A 258 4.37 -17.16 -3.28
CA TYR A 258 4.41 -16.40 -2.03
C TYR A 258 3.52 -17.00 -0.94
N THR A 259 2.48 -17.77 -1.32
CA THR A 259 1.60 -18.41 -0.34
C THR A 259 2.28 -19.64 0.29
N HIS A 260 3.03 -20.38 -0.51
CA HIS A 260 3.86 -21.48 0.01
C HIS A 260 4.97 -20.93 0.94
N ALA A 261 5.56 -19.80 0.59
CA ALA A 261 6.62 -19.16 1.37
C ALA A 261 6.20 -18.79 2.81
N LEU A 262 4.91 -18.55 3.07
CA LEU A 262 4.38 -18.23 4.42
C LEU A 262 4.68 -19.33 5.45
N HIS A 263 4.84 -20.56 5.00
CA HIS A 263 5.09 -21.72 5.85
C HIS A 263 6.59 -22.07 5.99
N THR A 264 7.46 -21.23 5.44
CA THR A 264 8.92 -21.41 5.55
C THR A 264 9.37 -21.15 6.98
N LYS A 265 10.25 -22.03 7.49
CA LYS A 265 10.82 -21.89 8.83
C LYS A 265 11.65 -20.61 8.96
N VAL A 266 11.37 -19.79 9.96
CA VAL A 266 12.02 -18.50 10.21
C VAL A 266 13.05 -18.53 11.34
N SER A 267 13.14 -19.62 12.12
CA SER A 267 13.94 -19.69 13.36
C SER A 267 15.45 -19.53 13.17
N GLY A 268 15.96 -19.55 11.94
CA GLY A 268 17.37 -19.32 11.65
C GLY A 268 17.69 -17.97 11.06
N LEU A 269 16.68 -17.12 10.84
CA LEU A 269 16.87 -15.81 10.23
C LEU A 269 17.61 -14.86 11.18
N ARG A 270 18.58 -14.12 10.63
CA ARG A 270 19.37 -13.10 11.31
C ARG A 270 18.70 -11.76 11.18
N LEU A 271 18.27 -11.15 12.28
CA LEU A 271 17.60 -9.86 12.29
C LEU A 271 18.57 -8.72 12.56
N GLY A 272 18.52 -7.69 11.71
CA GLY A 272 19.23 -6.43 11.86
C GLY A 272 18.29 -5.30 12.29
N ILE A 273 18.71 -4.51 13.28
CA ILE A 273 17.98 -3.33 13.77
C ILE A 273 18.83 -2.09 13.47
N PRO A 274 18.54 -1.34 12.41
CA PRO A 274 19.23 -0.08 12.12
C PRO A 274 18.64 1.02 13.02
N ARG A 275 19.26 1.25 14.19
CA ARG A 275 18.73 2.23 15.15
C ARG A 275 18.92 3.67 14.70
N ALA A 276 20.06 4.01 14.13
CA ALA A 276 20.35 5.36 13.63
C ALA A 276 19.29 5.80 12.60
N LEU A 277 18.80 7.00 12.67
CA LEU A 277 17.73 7.61 11.90
C LEU A 277 16.34 7.06 12.28
N PHE A 278 16.16 5.74 12.29
CA PHE A 278 14.83 5.12 12.39
C PHE A 278 14.22 5.21 13.79
N PHE A 279 15.06 5.23 14.83
CA PHE A 279 14.61 5.32 16.23
C PHE A 279 14.82 6.71 16.85
N ASP A 280 15.36 7.67 16.09
CA ASP A 280 15.56 9.03 16.57
C ASP A 280 14.21 9.74 16.73
N GLN A 281 14.00 10.44 17.84
CA GLN A 281 12.80 11.25 18.10
C GLN A 281 11.49 10.50 17.79
N LEU A 282 11.39 9.23 18.18
CA LEU A 282 10.13 8.48 18.12
C LEU A 282 9.16 8.95 19.18
N ASP A 283 7.87 8.92 18.84
CA ASP A 283 6.82 8.96 19.84
C ASP A 283 7.01 7.82 20.86
N PRO A 284 6.92 8.08 22.19
CA PRO A 284 7.19 7.07 23.22
C PRO A 284 6.29 5.82 23.12
N GLU A 285 5.03 5.95 22.71
CA GLU A 285 4.12 4.82 22.54
C GLU A 285 4.52 3.95 21.33
N ILE A 286 4.99 4.60 20.25
CA ILE A 286 5.53 3.89 19.07
C ILE A 286 6.81 3.16 19.44
N ALA A 287 7.74 3.82 20.13
CA ALA A 287 8.99 3.19 20.56
C ALA A 287 8.71 1.93 21.40
N ALA A 288 7.85 2.05 22.41
CA ALA A 288 7.48 0.92 23.29
C ALA A 288 6.78 -0.23 22.54
N ALA A 289 5.91 0.07 21.58
CA ALA A 289 5.22 -0.95 20.79
C ALA A 289 6.18 -1.68 19.84
N VAL A 290 7.09 -0.95 19.20
CA VAL A 290 8.08 -1.53 18.28
C VAL A 290 9.13 -2.34 19.03
N ASP A 291 9.61 -1.91 20.20
CA ASP A 291 10.53 -2.71 21.02
C ASP A 291 9.88 -4.05 21.43
N LYS A 292 8.58 -4.06 21.83
CA LYS A 292 7.83 -5.29 22.06
C LYS A 292 7.72 -6.17 20.80
N ALA A 293 7.53 -5.56 19.63
CA ALA A 293 7.49 -6.32 18.38
C ALA A 293 8.85 -6.94 18.06
N ILE A 294 9.94 -6.23 18.29
CA ILE A 294 11.32 -6.75 18.15
C ILE A 294 11.56 -7.93 19.09
N ASP A 295 11.08 -7.87 20.35
CA ASP A 295 11.17 -8.97 21.31
C ASP A 295 10.43 -10.22 20.81
N VAL A 296 9.23 -10.07 20.24
CA VAL A 296 8.47 -11.18 19.65
C VAL A 296 9.22 -11.77 18.45
N LEU A 297 9.69 -10.91 17.54
CA LEU A 297 10.44 -11.33 16.37
C LEU A 297 11.75 -12.04 16.75
N GLY A 298 12.45 -11.57 17.77
CA GLY A 298 13.66 -12.21 18.29
C GLY A 298 13.42 -13.60 18.87
N LYS A 299 12.24 -13.87 19.45
CA LYS A 299 11.85 -15.21 19.91
C LYS A 299 11.51 -16.17 18.76
N LEU A 300 11.05 -15.63 17.61
CA LEU A 300 10.71 -16.40 16.42
C LEU A 300 11.94 -16.75 15.56
N THR A 301 13.01 -15.97 15.69
CA THR A 301 14.21 -16.02 14.82
C THR A 301 15.48 -16.23 15.65
N SER A 302 16.54 -15.47 15.37
CA SER A 302 17.74 -15.36 16.22
C SER A 302 17.72 -14.02 16.98
N ALA A 303 18.57 -13.87 18.00
CA ALA A 303 18.71 -12.62 18.74
C ALA A 303 19.01 -11.45 17.77
N PRO A 304 18.19 -10.38 17.79
CA PRO A 304 18.40 -9.21 16.91
C PRO A 304 19.74 -8.54 17.21
N ARG A 305 20.36 -8.00 16.16
CA ARG A 305 21.64 -7.28 16.27
C ARG A 305 21.49 -5.87 15.70
N GLU A 306 22.18 -4.92 16.30
CA GLU A 306 22.29 -3.59 15.72
C GLU A 306 23.13 -3.63 14.44
N VAL A 307 22.64 -2.95 13.39
CA VAL A 307 23.30 -2.83 12.09
C VAL A 307 23.32 -1.38 11.63
N ARG A 308 24.16 -1.07 10.67
CA ARG A 308 24.18 0.25 10.02
C ARG A 308 23.76 0.10 8.56
N LEU A 309 22.98 1.05 8.09
CA LEU A 309 22.65 1.19 6.66
C LEU A 309 23.54 2.28 6.04
N PRO A 310 23.76 2.25 4.72
CA PRO A 310 24.38 3.37 4.02
C PRO A 310 23.69 4.68 4.37
N PRO A 311 24.41 5.78 4.51
CA PRO A 311 23.81 7.09 4.79
C PRO A 311 22.79 7.43 3.72
N PHE A 312 21.61 7.88 4.14
CA PHE A 312 20.56 8.33 3.25
C PHE A 312 20.44 9.85 3.31
N GLU A 313 20.61 10.49 2.17
CA GLU A 313 20.34 11.89 1.97
C GLU A 313 19.15 12.06 1.01
N ASN A 314 18.42 13.17 1.12
CA ASN A 314 17.30 13.45 0.24
C ASN A 314 17.81 13.73 -1.18
N LEU A 315 17.59 12.78 -2.08
CA LEU A 315 18.06 12.89 -3.47
C LEU A 315 17.09 13.80 -4.28
N PRO A 316 17.60 14.60 -5.21
CA PRO A 316 16.79 15.50 -6.04
C PRO A 316 15.97 14.75 -7.11
N VAL A 317 16.07 13.41 -7.18
CA VAL A 317 15.52 12.56 -8.24
C VAL A 317 13.99 12.68 -8.31
N LEU A 318 13.30 12.48 -7.18
CA LEU A 318 11.85 12.52 -7.14
C LEU A 318 11.27 13.86 -7.62
N ALA A 319 11.79 14.97 -7.11
CA ALA A 319 11.26 16.29 -7.44
C ALA A 319 11.51 16.67 -8.90
N ALA A 320 12.67 16.28 -9.46
CA ALA A 320 13.00 16.52 -10.86
C ALA A 320 12.08 15.70 -11.80
N GLU A 321 11.86 14.42 -11.50
CA GLU A 321 11.04 13.52 -12.30
C GLU A 321 9.55 13.91 -12.22
N ALA A 322 9.06 14.26 -11.03
CA ALA A 322 7.70 14.78 -10.85
C ALA A 322 7.49 16.07 -11.66
N TYR A 323 8.42 17.03 -11.59
CA TYR A 323 8.34 18.24 -12.39
C TYR A 323 8.34 17.95 -13.90
N ALA A 324 9.23 17.07 -14.37
CA ALA A 324 9.33 16.72 -15.78
C ALA A 324 8.01 16.15 -16.32
N TYR A 325 7.36 15.26 -15.58
CA TYR A 325 6.05 14.72 -15.95
C TYR A 325 4.97 15.81 -15.98
N HIS A 326 4.95 16.68 -14.99
CA HIS A 326 3.89 17.68 -14.82
C HIS A 326 4.10 18.97 -15.63
N LEU A 327 5.28 19.20 -16.20
CA LEU A 327 5.61 20.45 -16.92
C LEU A 327 4.57 20.84 -17.99
N PRO A 328 4.05 19.93 -18.85
CA PRO A 328 3.04 20.31 -19.85
C PRO A 328 1.71 20.77 -19.23
N TYR A 329 1.36 20.25 -18.05
CA TYR A 329 0.12 20.60 -17.35
C TYR A 329 0.28 21.87 -16.53
N LEU A 330 1.40 22.02 -15.81
CA LEU A 330 1.75 23.23 -15.05
C LEU A 330 1.82 24.47 -15.96
N SER A 331 2.31 24.30 -17.19
CA SER A 331 2.39 25.40 -18.16
C SER A 331 1.04 25.88 -18.68
N ARG A 332 0.01 25.03 -18.61
CA ARG A 332 -1.33 25.31 -19.17
C ARG A 332 -2.36 25.68 -18.13
N SER A 333 -2.35 24.99 -16.97
CA SER A 333 -3.45 25.08 -15.99
C SER A 333 -2.91 24.89 -14.56
N PRO A 334 -1.95 25.74 -14.10
CA PRO A 334 -1.37 25.62 -12.77
C PRO A 334 -2.39 25.81 -11.64
N GLU A 335 -3.46 26.56 -11.89
CA GLU A 335 -4.55 26.85 -10.95
C GLU A 335 -5.41 25.63 -10.61
N LEU A 336 -5.39 24.58 -11.44
CA LEU A 336 -6.15 23.33 -11.19
C LEU A 336 -5.47 22.40 -10.21
N TYR A 337 -4.20 22.65 -9.85
CA TYR A 337 -3.51 21.88 -8.82
C TYR A 337 -3.88 22.35 -7.41
N GLN A 338 -3.87 21.43 -6.45
CA GLN A 338 -3.86 21.79 -5.04
C GLN A 338 -2.56 22.58 -4.72
N ALA A 339 -2.67 23.65 -3.93
CA ALA A 339 -1.57 24.59 -3.69
C ALA A 339 -0.27 23.92 -3.20
N LEU A 340 -0.38 22.95 -2.25
CA LEU A 340 0.76 22.21 -1.74
C LEU A 340 1.43 21.34 -2.81
N THR A 341 0.65 20.66 -3.64
CA THR A 341 1.17 19.83 -4.75
C THR A 341 1.88 20.72 -5.77
N ARG A 342 1.25 21.83 -6.17
CA ARG A 342 1.83 22.78 -7.09
C ARG A 342 3.17 23.32 -6.60
N GLY A 343 3.23 23.78 -5.34
CA GLY A 343 4.47 24.32 -4.77
C GLY A 343 5.63 23.30 -4.76
N ARG A 344 5.34 22.02 -4.50
CA ARG A 344 6.33 20.94 -4.57
C ARG A 344 6.81 20.69 -6.01
N LEU A 345 5.89 20.66 -6.97
CA LEU A 345 6.21 20.50 -8.39
C LEU A 345 7.06 21.67 -8.91
N GLU A 346 6.69 22.91 -8.62
CA GLU A 346 7.45 24.11 -8.98
C GLU A 346 8.85 24.11 -8.34
N GLY A 347 9.01 23.54 -7.15
CA GLY A 347 10.30 23.31 -6.52
C GLY A 347 11.23 22.44 -7.36
N GLY A 348 10.70 21.46 -8.08
CA GLY A 348 11.45 20.58 -8.98
C GLY A 348 12.07 21.32 -10.18
N ALA A 349 11.48 22.42 -10.61
CA ALA A 349 12.04 23.28 -11.69
C ALA A 349 13.43 23.84 -11.36
N LYS A 350 13.81 23.94 -10.09
CA LYS A 350 15.07 24.48 -9.64
C LYS A 350 16.22 23.47 -9.71
N ILE A 351 15.92 22.20 -9.95
CA ILE A 351 16.90 21.12 -10.01
C ILE A 351 17.59 21.14 -11.37
N THR A 352 18.91 21.34 -11.35
CA THR A 352 19.70 21.33 -12.59
C THR A 352 19.86 19.91 -13.14
N ALA A 353 20.10 19.79 -14.45
CA ALA A 353 20.42 18.49 -15.06
C ALA A 353 21.63 17.81 -14.39
N ALA A 354 22.66 18.59 -14.00
CA ALA A 354 23.82 18.08 -13.28
C ALA A 354 23.44 17.48 -11.93
N ALA A 355 22.61 18.18 -11.14
CA ALA A 355 22.14 17.68 -9.84
C ALA A 355 21.30 16.40 -10.00
N TYR A 356 20.41 16.33 -10.99
CA TYR A 356 19.65 15.14 -11.31
C TYR A 356 20.52 13.95 -11.68
N ILE A 357 21.52 14.16 -12.59
CA ILE A 357 22.44 13.09 -13.01
C ILE A 357 23.24 12.55 -11.82
N GLN A 358 23.77 13.43 -10.95
CA GLN A 358 24.47 12.99 -9.75
C GLN A 358 23.52 12.26 -8.77
N GLY A 359 22.31 12.75 -8.57
CA GLY A 359 21.30 12.07 -7.75
C GLY A 359 20.95 10.68 -8.27
N ARG A 360 20.87 10.50 -9.61
CA ARG A 360 20.65 9.17 -10.23
C ARG A 360 21.82 8.23 -9.97
N ARG A 361 23.03 8.71 -10.12
CA ARG A 361 24.26 7.91 -9.83
C ARG A 361 24.33 7.51 -8.36
N GLU A 362 23.99 8.43 -7.45
CA GLU A 362 23.96 8.15 -6.02
C GLU A 362 22.88 7.12 -5.68
N LEU A 363 21.70 7.21 -6.28
CA LEU A 363 20.64 6.21 -6.14
C LEU A 363 21.12 4.79 -6.53
N ASP A 364 21.83 4.68 -7.66
CA ASP A 364 22.37 3.40 -8.12
C ASP A 364 23.50 2.89 -7.20
N HIS A 365 24.29 3.81 -6.64
CA HIS A 365 25.33 3.48 -5.65
C HIS A 365 24.71 2.94 -4.35
N LEU A 366 23.71 3.63 -3.81
CA LEU A 366 23.03 3.25 -2.57
C LEU A 366 22.34 1.89 -2.69
N ARG A 367 21.74 1.59 -3.85
CA ARG A 367 21.13 0.27 -4.14
C ARG A 367 22.14 -0.88 -4.13
N ARG A 368 23.39 -0.60 -4.47
CA ARG A 368 24.49 -1.58 -4.38
C ARG A 368 25.06 -1.65 -2.97
N ALA A 369 25.34 -0.51 -2.36
CA ALA A 369 25.95 -0.44 -1.04
C ALA A 369 25.12 -1.11 0.05
N VAL A 370 23.78 -1.01 -0.01
CA VAL A 370 22.88 -1.65 0.97
C VAL A 370 22.99 -3.17 0.98
N LEU A 371 23.45 -3.80 -0.10
CA LEU A 371 23.61 -5.26 -0.19
C LEU A 371 24.64 -5.80 0.80
N GLU A 372 25.64 -5.00 1.18
CA GLU A 372 26.65 -5.38 2.18
C GLU A 372 26.02 -5.67 3.55
N THR A 373 24.94 -4.98 3.89
CA THR A 373 24.19 -5.22 5.14
C THR A 373 23.66 -6.66 5.19
N PHE A 374 23.25 -7.21 4.05
CA PHE A 374 22.70 -8.56 3.96
C PHE A 374 23.75 -9.69 3.95
N ALA A 375 25.04 -9.38 3.96
CA ALA A 375 26.09 -10.38 4.19
C ALA A 375 26.01 -10.99 5.61
N THR A 376 25.58 -10.19 6.59
CA THR A 376 25.49 -10.60 8.01
C THR A 376 24.08 -10.61 8.57
N THR A 377 23.08 -10.17 7.79
CA THR A 377 21.68 -9.98 8.18
C THR A 377 20.79 -10.54 7.09
N ASP A 378 19.69 -11.17 7.42
CA ASP A 378 18.72 -11.69 6.44
C ASP A 378 17.54 -10.73 6.27
N LEU A 379 17.08 -10.12 7.38
CA LEU A 379 15.97 -9.16 7.38
C LEU A 379 16.27 -8.00 8.32
N LEU A 380 15.69 -6.84 8.02
CA LEU A 380 15.76 -5.62 8.82
C LEU A 380 14.41 -5.34 9.46
N VAL A 381 14.41 -4.79 10.69
CA VAL A 381 13.19 -4.40 11.40
C VAL A 381 13.31 -2.96 11.88
N THR A 382 12.29 -2.13 11.57
CA THR A 382 12.24 -0.72 11.96
C THR A 382 10.81 -0.28 12.28
N PRO A 383 10.60 0.83 13.02
CA PRO A 383 9.28 1.46 13.11
C PRO A 383 8.82 1.91 11.72
N THR A 384 7.53 1.76 11.40
CA THR A 384 7.00 2.26 10.11
C THR A 384 6.90 3.77 10.11
N THR A 385 6.43 4.37 11.18
CA THR A 385 6.25 5.83 11.29
C THR A 385 6.87 6.36 12.58
N PRO A 386 7.37 7.61 12.61
CA PRO A 386 7.96 8.18 13.82
C PRO A 386 6.92 8.69 14.83
N PHE A 387 5.68 8.96 14.41
CA PHE A 387 4.59 9.48 15.25
C PHE A 387 3.23 8.99 14.74
N PRO A 388 2.17 9.05 15.57
CA PRO A 388 0.80 8.71 15.20
C PRO A 388 0.23 9.67 14.13
N PRO A 389 -0.89 9.31 13.45
CA PRO A 389 -1.52 10.18 12.47
C PRO A 389 -1.97 11.51 13.09
N SER A 390 -1.60 12.64 12.46
CA SER A 390 -2.04 13.98 12.83
C SER A 390 -3.53 14.19 12.57
N THR A 391 -4.10 15.28 13.09
CA THR A 391 -5.45 15.69 12.71
C THR A 391 -5.48 16.13 11.24
N ILE A 392 -6.64 16.02 10.60
CA ILE A 392 -6.85 16.56 9.25
C ILE A 392 -6.65 18.07 9.26
N GLU A 393 -7.05 18.74 10.34
CA GLU A 393 -6.88 20.20 10.49
C GLU A 393 -5.41 20.61 10.53
N ASP A 394 -4.57 19.87 11.27
CA ASP A 394 -3.13 20.14 11.28
C ASP A 394 -2.48 19.83 9.91
N ALA A 395 -2.97 18.81 9.23
CA ALA A 395 -2.46 18.44 7.90
C ALA A 395 -2.85 19.42 6.78
N LYS A 396 -3.87 20.27 6.99
CA LYS A 396 -4.22 21.37 6.08
C LYS A 396 -3.26 22.55 6.19
N ARG A 397 -2.58 22.70 7.33
CA ARG A 397 -1.57 23.75 7.52
C ARG A 397 -0.32 23.42 6.71
N GLU A 398 0.32 24.44 6.17
CA GLU A 398 1.53 24.25 5.34
C GLU A 398 2.70 23.71 6.17
N GLY A 399 3.06 22.47 5.92
CA GLY A 399 4.25 21.81 6.46
C GLY A 399 4.14 21.35 7.92
N PRO A 400 4.99 20.40 8.33
CA PRO A 400 5.15 20.06 9.73
C PRO A 400 5.78 21.24 10.49
N PRO A 401 5.57 21.34 11.82
CA PRO A 401 6.27 22.32 12.64
C PRO A 401 7.79 22.26 12.40
N ALA A 402 8.44 23.42 12.43
CA ALA A 402 9.89 23.50 12.22
C ALA A 402 10.62 22.55 13.20
N GLY A 403 11.55 21.73 12.68
CA GLY A 403 12.29 20.75 13.47
C GLY A 403 11.59 19.41 13.69
N SER A 404 10.35 19.23 13.23
CA SER A 404 9.67 17.93 13.30
C SER A 404 10.20 16.98 12.21
N PRO A 405 10.41 15.68 12.50
CA PRO A 405 10.79 14.73 11.48
C PRO A 405 9.66 14.55 10.45
N SER A 406 10.02 14.22 9.21
CA SER A 406 9.04 13.81 8.19
C SER A 406 8.32 12.53 8.61
N SER A 407 7.01 12.45 8.37
CA SER A 407 6.23 11.22 8.58
C SER A 407 6.69 10.04 7.71
N LEU A 408 7.45 10.32 6.65
CA LEU A 408 8.04 9.33 5.74
C LEU A 408 9.53 9.04 6.05
N ARG A 409 10.10 9.62 7.12
CA ARG A 409 11.52 9.44 7.47
C ARG A 409 11.91 7.96 7.55
N ASN A 410 11.05 7.13 8.13
CA ASN A 410 11.33 5.72 8.35
C ASN A 410 11.01 4.82 7.15
N THR A 411 10.29 5.33 6.16
CA THR A 411 9.89 4.56 4.97
C THR A 411 10.71 4.89 3.73
N SER A 412 11.03 6.17 3.50
CA SER A 412 11.73 6.65 2.30
C SER A 412 13.07 5.97 2.01
N PRO A 413 13.91 5.60 2.99
CA PRO A 413 15.17 4.91 2.71
C PRO A 413 14.99 3.60 1.93
N PHE A 414 13.93 2.84 2.22
CA PHE A 414 13.67 1.56 1.55
C PHE A 414 13.14 1.70 0.11
N ASP A 415 12.66 2.89 -0.29
CA ASP A 415 12.41 3.21 -1.71
C ASP A 415 13.71 3.49 -2.44
N VAL A 416 14.60 4.26 -1.82
CA VAL A 416 15.93 4.57 -2.35
C VAL A 416 16.76 3.30 -2.54
N TYR A 417 16.78 2.42 -1.54
CA TYR A 417 17.46 1.13 -1.64
C TYR A 417 16.76 0.14 -2.57
N GLY A 418 15.50 0.37 -2.93
CA GLY A 418 14.69 -0.53 -3.77
C GLY A 418 14.34 -1.86 -3.10
N LEU A 419 14.37 -1.94 -1.77
CA LEU A 419 14.18 -3.17 -0.99
C LEU A 419 12.70 -3.51 -0.77
N PRO A 420 12.29 -4.80 -0.83
CA PRO A 420 10.94 -5.20 -0.44
C PRO A 420 10.74 -4.94 1.04
N THR A 421 9.63 -4.28 1.39
CA THR A 421 9.34 -3.87 2.77
C THR A 421 7.85 -3.99 3.05
N ILE A 422 7.49 -4.76 4.08
CA ILE A 422 6.12 -4.90 4.57
C ILE A 422 5.93 -4.09 5.86
N SER A 423 4.81 -3.38 5.96
CA SER A 423 4.33 -2.79 7.22
C SER A 423 3.16 -3.58 7.75
N LEU A 424 3.16 -3.87 9.04
CA LEU A 424 2.08 -4.61 9.70
C LEU A 424 1.82 -4.05 11.10
N PRO A 425 0.59 -4.22 11.65
CA PRO A 425 0.24 -3.72 12.97
C PRO A 425 1.07 -4.36 14.08
N CYS A 426 1.54 -3.56 15.05
CA CYS A 426 2.30 -4.05 16.20
C CYS A 426 1.82 -3.50 17.55
N GLY A 427 0.76 -2.71 17.56
CA GLY A 427 0.21 -2.11 18.76
C GLY A 427 -0.81 -1.04 18.47
N PHE A 428 -1.26 -0.40 19.55
CA PHE A 428 -2.15 0.76 19.52
C PHE A 428 -1.68 1.78 20.53
N THR A 429 -1.86 3.06 20.22
CA THR A 429 -1.67 4.15 21.19
C THR A 429 -2.73 4.09 22.27
N SER A 430 -2.51 4.77 23.39
CA SER A 430 -3.52 4.97 24.45
C SER A 430 -4.80 5.63 23.93
N SER A 431 -4.69 6.39 22.84
CA SER A 431 -5.82 6.99 22.14
C SER A 431 -6.52 6.07 21.14
N GLY A 432 -6.12 4.80 20.99
CA GLY A 432 -6.73 3.80 20.12
C GLY A 432 -6.31 3.89 18.64
N LEU A 433 -5.22 4.58 18.32
CA LEU A 433 -4.69 4.65 16.95
C LEU A 433 -3.68 3.52 16.70
N PRO A 434 -3.70 2.86 15.52
CA PRO A 434 -2.78 1.79 15.22
C PRO A 434 -1.31 2.23 15.15
N ILE A 435 -0.41 1.31 15.49
CA ILE A 435 1.05 1.45 15.37
C ILE A 435 1.56 0.34 14.45
N GLY A 436 2.48 0.68 13.52
CA GLY A 436 3.08 -0.26 12.58
C GLY A 436 4.56 -0.48 12.80
N VAL A 437 4.98 -1.73 12.62
CA VAL A 437 6.37 -2.16 12.43
C VAL A 437 6.58 -2.54 10.98
N GLN A 438 7.78 -2.31 10.42
CA GLN A 438 8.12 -2.78 9.08
C GLN A 438 9.28 -3.76 9.09
N ILE A 439 9.20 -4.74 8.19
CA ILE A 439 10.21 -5.77 7.94
C ILE A 439 10.68 -5.61 6.49
N SER A 440 12.00 -5.47 6.29
CA SER A 440 12.60 -5.32 4.97
C SER A 440 13.57 -6.45 4.69
N GLY A 441 13.64 -6.90 3.44
CA GLY A 441 14.53 -7.96 2.98
C GLY A 441 15.48 -7.51 1.88
N PRO A 442 16.40 -8.37 1.43
CA PRO A 442 17.23 -8.12 0.26
C PRO A 442 16.36 -8.02 -1.00
N PRO A 443 16.87 -7.46 -2.11
CA PRO A 443 16.14 -7.41 -3.37
C PRO A 443 15.62 -8.79 -3.77
N PHE A 444 14.36 -8.84 -4.18
CA PHE A 444 13.62 -10.07 -4.50
C PHE A 444 13.44 -11.06 -3.34
N GLY A 445 13.66 -10.61 -2.10
CA GLY A 445 13.49 -11.37 -0.86
C GLY A 445 12.06 -11.34 -0.30
N GLU A 446 11.04 -11.02 -1.09
CA GLU A 446 9.63 -10.93 -0.63
C GLU A 446 9.18 -12.19 0.11
N SER A 447 9.63 -13.39 -0.32
CA SER A 447 9.29 -14.66 0.32
C SER A 447 9.72 -14.71 1.79
N GLN A 448 10.95 -14.25 2.12
CA GLN A 448 11.45 -14.23 3.49
C GLN A 448 10.75 -13.14 4.32
N VAL A 449 10.51 -11.97 3.72
CA VAL A 449 9.77 -10.87 4.33
C VAL A 449 8.36 -11.32 4.72
N LEU A 450 7.64 -11.97 3.80
CA LEU A 450 6.30 -12.51 4.03
C LEU A 450 6.30 -13.65 5.06
N ALA A 451 7.27 -14.56 5.02
CA ALA A 451 7.38 -15.65 5.98
C ALA A 451 7.52 -15.14 7.43
N LEU A 452 8.44 -14.17 7.65
CA LEU A 452 8.64 -13.61 8.98
C LEU A 452 7.44 -12.76 9.43
N ALA A 453 6.88 -11.95 8.52
CA ALA A 453 5.69 -11.16 8.80
C ALA A 453 4.50 -12.06 9.18
N HIS A 454 4.30 -13.18 8.47
CA HIS A 454 3.25 -14.15 8.78
C HIS A 454 3.48 -14.83 10.14
N ALA A 455 4.71 -15.27 10.42
CA ALA A 455 5.05 -15.86 11.72
C ALA A 455 4.78 -14.86 12.88
N TYR A 456 5.08 -13.58 12.70
CA TYR A 456 4.77 -12.53 13.65
C TYR A 456 3.25 -12.31 13.80
N GLU A 457 2.52 -12.26 12.70
CA GLU A 457 1.06 -12.13 12.68
C GLU A 457 0.37 -13.29 13.44
N GLN A 458 0.88 -14.53 13.28
CA GLN A 458 0.38 -15.70 13.99
C GLN A 458 0.75 -15.70 15.49
N ALA A 459 1.80 -15.00 15.91
CA ALA A 459 2.24 -14.86 17.29
C ALA A 459 1.56 -13.70 18.04
N THR A 460 0.74 -12.90 17.33
CA THR A 460 0.06 -11.71 17.87
C THR A 460 -1.37 -11.63 17.37
N ASP A 461 -2.18 -10.72 17.92
CA ASP A 461 -3.59 -10.54 17.55
C ASP A 461 -3.93 -9.16 16.98
N TRP A 462 -2.91 -8.32 16.72
CA TRP A 462 -3.10 -6.93 16.31
C TRP A 462 -3.92 -6.77 15.01
N HIS A 463 -3.72 -7.67 14.04
CA HIS A 463 -4.41 -7.70 12.76
C HIS A 463 -5.90 -8.06 12.86
N THR A 464 -6.35 -8.62 13.99
CA THR A 464 -7.75 -9.01 14.21
C THR A 464 -8.62 -7.82 14.61
N ARG A 465 -8.03 -6.74 15.10
CA ARG A 465 -8.75 -5.56 15.54
C ARG A 465 -9.40 -4.82 14.38
N ARG A 466 -10.54 -4.21 14.63
CA ARG A 466 -11.36 -3.48 13.66
C ARG A 466 -11.73 -2.09 14.21
N PRO A 467 -11.80 -1.06 13.35
CA PRO A 467 -12.36 0.22 13.74
C PRO A 467 -13.87 0.08 14.05
N GLU A 468 -14.34 0.77 15.08
CA GLU A 468 -15.76 0.85 15.43
C GLU A 468 -16.46 1.84 14.51
N LEU A 469 -16.98 1.36 13.38
CA LEU A 469 -17.75 2.15 12.44
C LEU A 469 -19.24 1.79 12.59
N ALA A 470 -20.10 2.80 12.70
CA ALA A 470 -21.56 2.58 12.75
C ALA A 470 -22.06 2.09 11.38
N VAL A 471 -22.13 0.78 11.21
CA VAL A 471 -22.62 0.11 9.99
C VAL A 471 -24.13 -0.01 10.01
#